data_a770b1b1a56a2d17725109240313350a
#
_entry.id   a770b1b1a56a2d17725109240313350a
#
_cell.length_a   1.000
_cell.length_b   1.000
_cell.length_c   1.000
_cell.angle_alpha   90.00
_cell.angle_beta   90.00
_cell.angle_gamma   90.00
#
_symmetry.space_group_name_H-M   'P 1'
#
loop_
_entity.id
_entity.type
_entity.pdbx_description
1 polymer ?
#
loop_
_entity_poly.entity_id
_entity_poly.type
_entity_poly.pdbx_seq_one_letter_code
_entity_poly.pdbx_strand_id
1 'polypeptide(L)'
;MTVKKKFIAAVGILTLLWIAAVLVSVFSGIYDAGVIDTITGRDELASTIFYKIRIPRVLMATIAGGTFAICGAALQALFRNPLASPFTLGISGGASLGAIVAMRTGLAAGFLGFSVVTIFAFVFSLLTMLFVYSVSRVGGIVATGRLLLAGVVMNFLYSAFILFVQFFSNFTESLQTMRWIMGSLDIVGYGDVWRTLLFALPGCFLLLSITKDMNLFGLGDDVASSLGVNVRKMEKEIYFATSLSAGAVISVTGPIGFVGLIIPHILRMMLGVDNRIILPCSFLLGASFLTLADTVSRTLISPVEIPVGIITASIGGLFFLWLLIRTKKEVIV
;
A
#
# COMPACT_ATOMS: atom_id res chain seq x y z
N MET A 1 -27.93 0.15 -16.50
CA MET A 1 -26.75 0.91 -16.98
C MET A 1 -25.75 -0.07 -17.53
N THR A 2 -25.24 0.09 -18.75
CA THR A 2 -24.24 -0.83 -19.32
C THR A 2 -22.94 -0.79 -18.52
N VAL A 3 -22.20 -1.90 -18.43
CA VAL A 3 -20.90 -2.01 -17.70
C VAL A 3 -19.96 -0.86 -18.07
N LYS A 4 -19.89 -0.50 -19.37
CA LYS A 4 -19.09 0.62 -19.88
C LYS A 4 -19.51 1.97 -19.28
N LYS A 5 -20.80 2.25 -19.16
CA LYS A 5 -21.30 3.50 -18.56
C LYS A 5 -21.00 3.57 -17.07
N LYS A 6 -21.14 2.45 -16.34
CA LYS A 6 -20.74 2.37 -14.91
C LYS A 6 -19.25 2.64 -14.72
N PHE A 7 -18.41 2.05 -15.56
CA PHE A 7 -16.95 2.24 -15.51
C PHE A 7 -16.57 3.71 -15.73
N ILE A 8 -17.06 4.32 -16.81
CA ILE A 8 -16.74 5.73 -17.13
C ILE A 8 -17.20 6.66 -16.01
N ALA A 9 -18.42 6.47 -15.49
CA ALA A 9 -18.94 7.29 -14.40
C ALA A 9 -18.11 7.13 -13.11
N ALA A 10 -17.77 5.88 -12.72
CA ALA A 10 -16.98 5.61 -11.53
C ALA A 10 -15.58 6.21 -11.64
N VAL A 11 -14.87 5.99 -12.75
CA VAL A 11 -13.54 6.57 -12.99
C VAL A 11 -13.62 8.10 -12.98
N GLY A 12 -14.61 8.70 -13.64
CA GLY A 12 -14.77 10.16 -13.66
C GLY A 12 -14.95 10.76 -12.26
N ILE A 13 -15.86 10.19 -11.46
CA ILE A 13 -16.10 10.64 -10.08
C ILE A 13 -14.85 10.46 -9.22
N LEU A 14 -14.19 9.30 -9.30
CA LEU A 14 -13.00 9.03 -8.48
C LEU A 14 -11.80 9.88 -8.91
N THR A 15 -11.67 10.21 -10.20
CA THR A 15 -10.64 11.14 -10.67
C THR A 15 -10.89 12.55 -10.13
N LEU A 16 -12.14 13.02 -10.13
CA LEU A 16 -12.48 14.32 -9.53
C LEU A 16 -12.19 14.32 -8.02
N LEU A 17 -12.54 13.23 -7.32
CA LEU A 17 -12.23 13.08 -5.90
C LEU A 17 -10.72 13.12 -5.65
N TRP A 18 -9.93 12.43 -6.46
CA TRP A 18 -8.48 12.43 -6.36
C TRP A 18 -7.89 13.82 -6.62
N ILE A 19 -8.34 14.52 -7.65
CA ILE A 19 -7.89 15.90 -7.94
C ILE A 19 -8.24 16.81 -6.74
N ALA A 20 -9.45 16.72 -6.20
CA ALA A 20 -9.86 17.49 -5.02
C ALA A 20 -8.97 17.17 -3.80
N ALA A 21 -8.68 15.89 -3.55
CA ALA A 21 -7.79 15.45 -2.47
C ALA A 21 -6.37 16.01 -2.64
N VAL A 22 -5.83 15.98 -3.86
CA VAL A 22 -4.51 16.56 -4.18
C VAL A 22 -4.51 18.07 -3.93
N LEU A 23 -5.50 18.79 -4.44
CA LEU A 23 -5.60 20.24 -4.23
C LEU A 23 -5.68 20.58 -2.74
N VAL A 24 -6.58 19.93 -2.01
CA VAL A 24 -6.68 20.13 -0.54
C VAL A 24 -5.35 19.85 0.12
N SER A 25 -4.68 18.73 -0.18
CA SER A 25 -3.44 18.33 0.46
C SER A 25 -2.27 19.26 0.17
N VAL A 26 -2.15 19.75 -1.06
CA VAL A 26 -1.07 20.66 -1.47
C VAL A 26 -1.20 22.03 -0.79
N PHE A 27 -2.44 22.52 -0.66
CA PHE A 27 -2.69 23.84 -0.06
C PHE A 27 -2.92 23.81 1.46
N SER A 28 -3.12 22.63 2.07
CA SER A 28 -3.19 22.49 3.53
C SER A 28 -1.80 22.30 4.14
N GLY A 29 -1.46 23.04 5.18
CA GLY A 29 -0.21 22.88 5.92
C GLY A 29 0.02 23.95 6.99
N ILE A 30 1.04 23.75 7.84
CA ILE A 30 1.36 24.59 9.00
C ILE A 30 1.81 26.00 8.60
N TYR A 31 2.47 26.13 7.45
CA TYR A 31 2.94 27.41 6.95
C TYR A 31 1.92 28.00 5.99
N ASP A 32 1.30 29.08 6.42
CA ASP A 32 0.21 29.76 5.70
C ASP A 32 0.78 30.97 4.92
N ALA A 33 1.55 30.71 3.90
CA ALA A 33 1.94 31.74 2.94
C ALA A 33 0.85 31.91 1.88
N GLY A 34 0.64 33.12 1.43
CA GLY A 34 -0.30 33.39 0.34
C GLY A 34 -0.02 32.49 -0.89
N VAL A 35 -1.03 31.84 -1.42
CA VAL A 35 -0.91 30.87 -2.53
C VAL A 35 -0.15 31.48 -3.72
N ILE A 36 -0.42 32.76 -4.03
CA ILE A 36 0.23 33.49 -5.11
C ILE A 36 1.71 33.71 -4.84
N ASP A 37 2.10 34.11 -3.63
CA ASP A 37 3.48 34.38 -3.26
C ASP A 37 4.31 33.11 -3.21
N THR A 38 3.69 31.99 -2.82
CA THR A 38 4.29 30.65 -2.85
C THR A 38 4.58 30.19 -4.28
N ILE A 39 3.60 30.30 -5.19
CA ILE A 39 3.74 29.84 -6.59
C ILE A 39 4.67 30.74 -7.38
N THR A 40 4.63 32.05 -7.16
CA THR A 40 5.47 33.02 -7.87
C THR A 40 6.90 33.13 -7.32
N GLY A 41 7.21 32.42 -6.21
CA GLY A 41 8.54 32.45 -5.60
C GLY A 41 8.88 33.75 -4.89
N ARG A 42 7.90 34.60 -4.58
CA ARG A 42 8.10 35.84 -3.83
C ARG A 42 8.50 35.56 -2.37
N ASP A 43 8.01 34.46 -1.81
CA ASP A 43 8.46 33.91 -0.55
C ASP A 43 9.30 32.66 -0.83
N GLU A 44 10.62 32.77 -0.71
CA GLU A 44 11.58 31.69 -1.00
C GLU A 44 11.40 30.48 -0.07
N LEU A 45 11.08 30.71 1.19
CA LEU A 45 10.83 29.64 2.17
C LEU A 45 9.54 28.88 1.82
N ALA A 46 8.46 29.62 1.57
CA ALA A 46 7.18 29.04 1.19
C ALA A 46 7.29 28.23 -0.11
N SER A 47 7.99 28.77 -1.10
CA SER A 47 8.26 28.13 -2.39
C SER A 47 9.07 26.82 -2.20
N THR A 48 10.11 26.84 -1.36
CA THR A 48 10.91 25.66 -1.06
C THR A 48 10.06 24.58 -0.37
N ILE A 49 9.26 24.92 0.64
CA ILE A 49 8.36 24.00 1.32
C ILE A 49 7.36 23.40 0.32
N PHE A 50 6.78 24.23 -0.55
CA PHE A 50 5.79 23.81 -1.52
C PHE A 50 6.36 22.81 -2.54
N TYR A 51 7.45 23.20 -3.22
CA TYR A 51 8.01 22.40 -4.30
C TYR A 51 8.87 21.22 -3.82
N LYS A 52 9.60 21.34 -2.70
CA LYS A 52 10.53 20.29 -2.26
C LYS A 52 9.97 19.37 -1.17
N ILE A 53 8.87 19.75 -0.50
CA ILE A 53 8.29 18.96 0.59
C ILE A 53 6.84 18.57 0.23
N ARG A 54 5.93 19.53 0.00
CA ARG A 54 4.50 19.24 -0.15
C ARG A 54 4.18 18.45 -1.43
N ILE A 55 4.64 18.92 -2.58
CA ILE A 55 4.35 18.22 -3.86
C ILE A 55 4.93 16.81 -3.88
N PRO A 56 6.22 16.55 -3.56
CA PRO A 56 6.74 15.20 -3.50
C PRO A 56 5.98 14.29 -2.54
N ARG A 57 5.58 14.80 -1.38
CA ARG A 57 4.80 14.06 -0.38
C ARG A 57 3.42 13.67 -0.89
N VAL A 58 2.70 14.58 -1.55
CA VAL A 58 1.39 14.30 -2.16
C VAL A 58 1.50 13.30 -3.32
N LEU A 59 2.55 13.40 -4.12
CA LEU A 59 2.84 12.42 -5.17
C LEU A 59 3.12 11.03 -4.57
N MET A 60 3.92 10.96 -3.51
CA MET A 60 4.18 9.70 -2.82
C MET A 60 2.90 9.13 -2.20
N ALA A 61 2.05 9.96 -1.56
CA ALA A 61 0.77 9.53 -1.03
C ALA A 61 -0.14 8.94 -2.13
N THR A 62 -0.18 9.59 -3.30
CA THR A 62 -0.91 9.11 -4.48
C THR A 62 -0.39 7.74 -4.94
N ILE A 63 0.92 7.60 -5.12
CA ILE A 63 1.56 6.36 -5.58
C ILE A 63 1.34 5.25 -4.54
N ALA A 64 1.61 5.52 -3.27
CA ALA A 64 1.51 4.55 -2.20
C ALA A 64 0.06 4.07 -2.00
N GLY A 65 -0.89 5.01 -1.89
CA GLY A 65 -2.30 4.69 -1.71
C GLY A 65 -2.88 3.90 -2.87
N GLY A 66 -2.61 4.33 -4.10
CA GLY A 66 -3.04 3.64 -5.32
C GLY A 66 -2.43 2.24 -5.43
N THR A 67 -1.13 2.11 -5.18
CA THR A 67 -0.40 0.83 -5.23
C THR A 67 -0.94 -0.16 -4.20
N PHE A 68 -1.07 0.24 -2.94
CA PHE A 68 -1.60 -0.65 -1.91
C PHE A 68 -3.02 -1.11 -2.23
N ALA A 69 -3.87 -0.22 -2.73
CA ALA A 69 -5.24 -0.54 -3.07
C ALA A 69 -5.35 -1.50 -4.27
N ILE A 70 -4.57 -1.31 -5.34
CA ILE A 70 -4.50 -2.26 -6.47
C ILE A 70 -3.98 -3.62 -6.03
N CYS A 71 -2.88 -3.65 -5.27
CA CYS A 71 -2.31 -4.90 -4.75
C CYS A 71 -3.32 -5.63 -3.87
N GLY A 72 -4.02 -4.92 -3.00
CA GLY A 72 -5.08 -5.49 -2.19
C GLY A 72 -6.23 -6.05 -3.03
N ALA A 73 -6.70 -5.31 -4.03
CA ALA A 73 -7.76 -5.76 -4.93
C ALA A 73 -7.39 -7.06 -5.67
N ALA A 74 -6.16 -7.15 -6.16
CA ALA A 74 -5.65 -8.34 -6.85
C ALA A 74 -5.54 -9.55 -5.91
N LEU A 75 -5.00 -9.35 -4.70
CA LEU A 75 -4.90 -10.43 -3.71
C LEU A 75 -6.26 -10.90 -3.21
N GLN A 76 -7.22 -9.99 -3.00
CA GLN A 76 -8.59 -10.35 -2.65
C GLN A 76 -9.28 -11.16 -3.75
N ALA A 77 -9.03 -10.84 -5.02
CA ALA A 77 -9.54 -11.62 -6.14
C ALA A 77 -8.89 -13.00 -6.20
N LEU A 78 -7.57 -13.08 -6.03
CA LEU A 78 -6.81 -14.32 -6.05
C LEU A 78 -7.21 -15.27 -4.93
N PHE A 79 -7.34 -14.76 -3.72
CA PHE A 79 -7.69 -15.59 -2.56
C PHE A 79 -9.19 -15.77 -2.34
N ARG A 80 -10.02 -15.10 -3.14
CA ARG A 80 -11.48 -15.04 -2.92
C ARG A 80 -11.80 -14.71 -1.44
N ASN A 81 -10.94 -13.86 -0.86
CA ASN A 81 -11.00 -13.49 0.55
C ASN A 81 -10.84 -11.96 0.69
N PRO A 82 -11.84 -11.25 1.22
CA PRO A 82 -11.78 -9.79 1.37
C PRO A 82 -10.74 -9.31 2.38
N LEU A 83 -10.17 -10.19 3.20
CA LEU A 83 -9.15 -9.87 4.20
C LEU A 83 -7.71 -10.07 3.67
N ALA A 84 -7.55 -10.43 2.40
CA ALA A 84 -6.24 -10.58 1.80
C ALA A 84 -5.61 -9.22 1.46
N SER A 85 -4.34 -9.04 1.80
CA SER A 85 -3.57 -7.83 1.54
C SER A 85 -2.07 -8.13 1.56
N PRO A 86 -1.20 -7.22 1.07
CA PRO A 86 0.25 -7.37 1.20
C PRO A 86 0.73 -7.55 2.66
N PHE A 87 0.01 -6.97 3.62
CA PHE A 87 0.30 -7.10 5.05
C PHE A 87 0.05 -8.52 5.57
N THR A 88 -1.06 -9.15 5.17
CA THR A 88 -1.40 -10.51 5.60
C THR A 88 -0.45 -11.57 5.03
N LEU A 89 0.30 -11.24 3.97
CA LEU A 89 1.33 -12.09 3.37
C LEU A 89 2.72 -11.93 4.00
N GLY A 90 2.88 -11.07 4.99
CA GLY A 90 4.15 -10.85 5.68
C GLY A 90 5.13 -9.91 4.97
N ILE A 91 4.76 -9.34 3.81
CA ILE A 91 5.63 -8.45 3.03
C ILE A 91 6.09 -7.26 3.87
N SER A 92 5.18 -6.64 4.64
CA SER A 92 5.50 -5.49 5.49
C SER A 92 6.37 -5.87 6.69
N GLY A 93 6.14 -7.03 7.30
CA GLY A 93 6.97 -7.54 8.39
C GLY A 93 8.41 -7.78 7.95
N GLY A 94 8.58 -8.42 6.77
CA GLY A 94 9.89 -8.61 6.17
C GLY A 94 10.60 -7.30 5.85
N ALA A 95 9.91 -6.35 5.23
CA ALA A 95 10.45 -5.02 4.97
C ALA A 95 10.89 -4.31 6.27
N SER A 96 10.07 -4.42 7.33
CA SER A 96 10.39 -3.84 8.65
C SER A 96 11.65 -4.45 9.25
N LEU A 97 11.77 -5.78 9.22
CA LEU A 97 12.99 -6.43 9.70
C LEU A 97 14.21 -6.00 8.89
N GLY A 98 14.10 -5.98 7.54
CA GLY A 98 15.19 -5.54 6.66
C GLY A 98 15.64 -4.11 6.97
N ALA A 99 14.69 -3.18 7.13
CA ALA A 99 14.99 -1.79 7.49
C ALA A 99 15.72 -1.68 8.83
N ILE A 100 15.26 -2.40 9.85
CA ILE A 100 15.84 -2.35 11.19
C ILE A 100 17.24 -2.97 11.22
N VAL A 101 17.44 -4.08 10.51
CA VAL A 101 18.77 -4.66 10.32
C VAL A 101 19.71 -3.65 9.65
N ALA A 102 19.25 -2.98 8.59
CA ALA A 102 20.04 -1.95 7.91
C ALA A 102 20.40 -0.77 8.83
N MET A 103 19.46 -0.28 9.61
CA MET A 103 19.70 0.80 10.59
C MET A 103 20.77 0.41 11.61
N ARG A 104 20.80 -0.87 12.03
CA ARG A 104 21.80 -1.39 12.98
C ARG A 104 23.20 -1.54 12.40
N THR A 105 23.33 -1.78 11.08
CA THR A 105 24.65 -1.91 10.46
C THR A 105 25.43 -0.60 10.42
N GLY A 106 24.75 0.54 10.60
CA GLY A 106 25.37 1.88 10.51
C GLY A 106 25.93 2.21 9.14
N LEU A 107 25.62 1.41 8.12
CA LEU A 107 26.09 1.64 6.75
C LEU A 107 25.43 2.88 6.18
N ALA A 108 26.20 3.95 6.02
CA ALA A 108 25.74 5.21 5.42
C ALA A 108 25.77 5.20 3.89
N ALA A 109 26.40 4.21 3.27
CA ALA A 109 26.58 4.14 1.83
C ALA A 109 25.26 3.75 1.14
N GLY A 110 24.74 4.62 0.28
CA GLY A 110 23.66 4.29 -0.63
C GLY A 110 24.18 3.72 -1.95
N PHE A 111 23.37 2.96 -2.66
CA PHE A 111 23.68 2.46 -4.00
C PHE A 111 22.64 3.01 -4.99
N LEU A 112 23.08 3.58 -6.10
CA LEU A 112 22.22 4.23 -7.12
C LEU A 112 21.24 5.27 -6.53
N GLY A 113 21.67 5.94 -5.44
CA GLY A 113 20.85 6.94 -4.76
C GLY A 113 19.78 6.37 -3.80
N PHE A 114 19.64 5.05 -3.69
CA PHE A 114 18.82 4.43 -2.65
C PHE A 114 19.56 4.36 -1.32
N SER A 115 18.87 4.61 -0.22
CA SER A 115 19.44 4.36 1.11
C SER A 115 19.61 2.88 1.37
N VAL A 116 20.57 2.49 2.21
CA VAL A 116 20.75 1.09 2.62
C VAL A 116 19.47 0.54 3.25
N VAL A 117 18.77 1.36 4.04
CA VAL A 117 17.49 1.01 4.67
C VAL A 117 16.45 0.63 3.61
N THR A 118 16.30 1.45 2.57
CA THR A 118 15.38 1.19 1.46
C THR A 118 15.72 -0.10 0.73
N ILE A 119 17.01 -0.35 0.44
CA ILE A 119 17.45 -1.56 -0.26
C ILE A 119 17.15 -2.81 0.57
N PHE A 120 17.52 -2.80 1.85
CA PHE A 120 17.28 -3.93 2.74
C PHE A 120 15.78 -4.19 2.93
N ALA A 121 14.98 -3.13 3.17
CA ALA A 121 13.54 -3.28 3.29
C ALA A 121 12.93 -3.89 2.03
N PHE A 122 13.34 -3.42 0.85
CA PHE A 122 12.87 -3.95 -0.43
C PHE A 122 13.27 -5.41 -0.63
N VAL A 123 14.53 -5.75 -0.44
CA VAL A 123 15.03 -7.12 -0.61
C VAL A 123 14.36 -8.08 0.35
N PHE A 124 14.25 -7.72 1.64
CA PHE A 124 13.59 -8.57 2.63
C PHE A 124 12.08 -8.73 2.35
N SER A 125 11.42 -7.72 1.80
CA SER A 125 10.02 -7.84 1.36
C SER A 125 9.86 -8.87 0.24
N LEU A 126 10.75 -8.87 -0.75
CA LEU A 126 10.75 -9.84 -1.84
C LEU A 126 11.09 -11.25 -1.36
N LEU A 127 12.13 -11.39 -0.52
CA LEU A 127 12.52 -12.67 0.07
C LEU A 127 11.39 -13.27 0.90
N THR A 128 10.67 -12.44 1.67
CA THR A 128 9.51 -12.89 2.44
C THR A 128 8.45 -13.49 1.53
N MET A 129 8.11 -12.79 0.45
CA MET A 129 7.09 -13.30 -0.47
C MET A 129 7.53 -14.59 -1.17
N LEU A 130 8.78 -14.66 -1.59
CA LEU A 130 9.34 -15.88 -2.17
C LEU A 130 9.30 -17.06 -1.17
N PHE A 131 9.64 -16.80 0.08
CA PHE A 131 9.59 -17.81 1.14
C PHE A 131 8.17 -18.27 1.43
N VAL A 132 7.24 -17.33 1.67
CA VAL A 132 5.83 -17.63 1.93
C VAL A 132 5.19 -18.39 0.78
N TYR A 133 5.47 -17.98 -0.46
CA TYR A 133 5.02 -18.69 -1.66
C TYR A 133 5.59 -20.12 -1.73
N SER A 134 6.89 -20.30 -1.47
CA SER A 134 7.55 -21.60 -1.57
C SER A 134 7.02 -22.60 -0.54
N VAL A 135 6.85 -22.18 0.71
CA VAL A 135 6.32 -23.02 1.81
C VAL A 135 4.84 -23.36 1.63
N SER A 136 4.09 -22.46 0.99
CA SER A 136 2.64 -22.65 0.77
C SER A 136 2.33 -23.59 -0.39
N ARG A 137 3.32 -23.94 -1.20
CA ARG A 137 3.16 -24.78 -2.39
C ARG A 137 3.24 -26.26 -2.02
N VAL A 138 2.17 -27.02 -2.32
CA VAL A 138 2.10 -28.47 -2.10
C VAL A 138 1.59 -29.14 -3.37
N GLY A 139 2.31 -30.12 -3.88
CA GLY A 139 1.94 -30.80 -5.12
C GLY A 139 1.86 -29.90 -6.36
N GLY A 140 2.52 -28.75 -6.33
CA GLY A 140 2.51 -27.79 -7.45
C GLY A 140 1.37 -26.76 -7.40
N ILE A 141 0.48 -26.84 -6.41
CA ILE A 141 -0.68 -25.93 -6.20
C ILE A 141 -0.43 -25.10 -4.94
N VAL A 142 -0.75 -23.82 -4.99
CA VAL A 142 -0.68 -22.94 -3.82
C VAL A 142 -2.00 -23.00 -3.07
N ALA A 143 -1.97 -23.54 -1.85
CA ALA A 143 -3.16 -23.58 -1.00
C ALA A 143 -3.34 -22.24 -0.29
N THR A 144 -4.42 -21.51 -0.60
CA THR A 144 -4.75 -20.18 -0.04
C THR A 144 -4.64 -20.14 1.48
N GLY A 145 -5.22 -21.11 2.19
CA GLY A 145 -5.16 -21.18 3.67
C GLY A 145 -3.74 -21.31 4.20
N ARG A 146 -2.89 -22.10 3.55
CA ARG A 146 -1.47 -22.24 3.94
C ARG A 146 -0.68 -20.97 3.71
N LEU A 147 -0.96 -20.27 2.63
CA LEU A 147 -0.25 -19.03 2.30
C LEU A 147 -0.59 -17.92 3.28
N LEU A 148 -1.87 -17.77 3.65
CA LEU A 148 -2.29 -16.82 4.67
C LEU A 148 -1.71 -17.19 6.04
N LEU A 149 -1.74 -18.48 6.40
CA LEU A 149 -1.14 -18.95 7.66
C LEU A 149 0.37 -18.69 7.68
N ALA A 150 1.09 -19.02 6.60
CA ALA A 150 2.52 -18.75 6.50
C ALA A 150 2.84 -17.26 6.62
N GLY A 151 2.04 -16.38 5.99
CA GLY A 151 2.18 -14.93 6.14
C GLY A 151 2.00 -14.46 7.58
N VAL A 152 1.01 -14.97 8.28
CA VAL A 152 0.78 -14.67 9.71
C VAL A 152 1.95 -15.15 10.57
N VAL A 153 2.39 -16.38 10.39
CA VAL A 153 3.54 -16.96 11.12
C VAL A 153 4.79 -16.12 10.88
N MET A 154 5.05 -15.71 9.61
CA MET A 154 6.20 -14.85 9.29
C MET A 154 6.10 -13.48 9.95
N ASN A 155 4.92 -12.87 10.01
CA ASN A 155 4.72 -11.60 10.72
C ASN A 155 5.07 -11.73 12.21
N PHE A 156 4.63 -12.80 12.89
CA PHE A 156 5.00 -13.05 14.28
C PHE A 156 6.51 -13.28 14.46
N LEU A 157 7.12 -14.05 13.56
CA LEU A 157 8.55 -14.32 13.59
C LEU A 157 9.36 -13.03 13.40
N TYR A 158 8.98 -12.20 12.41
CA TYR A 158 9.63 -10.91 12.19
C TYR A 158 9.44 -9.96 13.36
N SER A 159 8.25 -9.92 13.96
CA SER A 159 8.01 -9.12 15.17
C SER A 159 8.92 -9.56 16.32
N ALA A 160 9.10 -10.86 16.52
CA ALA A 160 10.00 -11.39 17.53
C ALA A 160 11.47 -10.99 17.26
N PHE A 161 11.93 -11.08 16.00
CA PHE A 161 13.29 -10.65 15.63
C PHE A 161 13.48 -9.13 15.78
N ILE A 162 12.47 -8.35 15.43
CA ILE A 162 12.50 -6.89 15.62
C ILE A 162 12.64 -6.55 17.11
N LEU A 163 11.84 -7.18 17.98
CA LEU A 163 11.93 -6.99 19.44
C LEU A 163 13.28 -7.46 19.99
N PHE A 164 13.82 -8.57 19.46
CA PHE A 164 15.15 -9.03 19.83
C PHE A 164 16.23 -8.00 19.49
N VAL A 165 16.23 -7.45 18.28
CA VAL A 165 17.17 -6.39 17.87
C VAL A 165 16.96 -5.14 18.73
N GLN A 166 15.72 -4.77 19.02
CA GLN A 166 15.39 -3.59 19.81
C GLN A 166 15.82 -3.69 21.27
N PHE A 167 15.85 -4.91 21.82
CA PHE A 167 16.34 -5.14 23.19
C PHE A 167 17.81 -4.70 23.39
N PHE A 168 18.64 -4.80 22.34
CA PHE A 168 20.03 -4.34 22.36
C PHE A 168 20.21 -2.90 21.84
N SER A 169 19.12 -2.19 21.54
CA SER A 169 19.15 -0.86 20.94
C SER A 169 19.25 0.22 22.04
N ASN A 170 19.97 1.29 21.73
CA ASN A 170 19.92 2.49 22.56
C ASN A 170 18.62 3.29 22.33
N PHE A 171 18.41 4.36 23.12
CA PHE A 171 17.19 5.14 23.05
C PHE A 171 16.94 5.77 21.66
N THR A 172 17.97 6.32 21.03
CA THR A 172 17.88 6.96 19.71
C THR A 172 17.52 5.96 18.62
N GLU A 173 18.17 4.79 18.61
CA GLU A 173 17.88 3.70 17.68
C GLU A 173 16.47 3.15 17.87
N SER A 174 16.01 3.04 19.11
CA SER A 174 14.65 2.61 19.42
C SER A 174 13.61 3.59 18.90
N LEU A 175 13.85 4.89 19.01
CA LEU A 175 12.97 5.93 18.45
C LEU A 175 12.94 5.87 16.91
N GLN A 176 14.08 5.68 16.25
CA GLN A 176 14.15 5.55 14.81
C GLN A 176 13.37 4.31 14.31
N THR A 177 13.57 3.17 14.98
CA THR A 177 12.82 1.93 14.70
C THR A 177 11.33 2.14 14.86
N MET A 178 10.90 2.76 15.96
CA MET A 178 9.50 3.03 16.24
C MET A 178 8.87 3.93 15.18
N ARG A 179 9.53 5.03 14.80
CA ARG A 179 9.07 5.93 13.73
C ARG A 179 8.92 5.20 12.40
N TRP A 180 9.89 4.35 12.05
CA TRP A 180 9.83 3.61 10.78
C TRP A 180 8.67 2.61 10.73
N ILE A 181 8.43 1.86 11.83
CA ILE A 181 7.34 0.86 11.92
C ILE A 181 5.95 1.53 11.89
N MET A 182 5.83 2.77 12.34
CA MET A 182 4.56 3.51 12.28
C MET A 182 4.14 3.87 10.86
N GLY A 183 5.07 3.88 9.89
CA GLY A 183 4.82 4.27 8.51
C GLY A 183 4.54 5.76 8.34
N SER A 184 5.35 6.43 7.52
CA SER A 184 5.22 7.86 7.26
C SER A 184 5.44 8.18 5.78
N LEU A 185 5.03 9.38 5.38
CA LEU A 185 5.27 9.94 4.05
C LEU A 185 6.27 11.11 4.12
N ASP A 186 7.14 11.10 5.13
CA ASP A 186 8.15 12.14 5.35
C ASP A 186 9.29 12.02 4.35
N ILE A 187 9.05 12.51 3.15
CA ILE A 187 10.03 12.55 2.06
C ILE A 187 10.39 13.99 1.70
N VAL A 188 11.63 14.18 1.28
CA VAL A 188 12.12 15.48 0.78
C VAL A 188 12.62 15.33 -0.64
N GLY A 189 12.09 16.16 -1.54
CA GLY A 189 12.43 16.11 -2.96
C GLY A 189 11.81 14.94 -3.71
N TYR A 190 12.16 14.82 -4.96
CA TYR A 190 11.51 13.88 -5.89
C TYR A 190 12.23 12.55 -6.04
N GLY A 191 13.42 12.40 -5.44
CA GLY A 191 14.25 11.20 -5.63
C GLY A 191 13.53 9.91 -5.27
N ASP A 192 12.95 9.84 -4.08
CA ASP A 192 12.24 8.66 -3.60
C ASP A 192 10.92 8.43 -4.35
N VAL A 193 10.27 9.49 -4.81
CA VAL A 193 9.06 9.40 -5.65
C VAL A 193 9.37 8.66 -6.96
N TRP A 194 10.40 9.09 -7.68
CA TRP A 194 10.77 8.48 -8.96
C TRP A 194 11.28 7.05 -8.81
N ARG A 195 12.05 6.78 -7.76
CA ARG A 195 12.55 5.44 -7.45
C ARG A 195 11.41 4.47 -7.12
N THR A 196 10.48 4.90 -6.29
CA THR A 196 9.29 4.10 -5.95
C THR A 196 8.45 3.82 -7.20
N LEU A 197 8.23 4.85 -8.03
CA LEU A 197 7.46 4.75 -9.26
C LEU A 197 8.08 3.74 -10.24
N LEU A 198 9.42 3.71 -10.35
CA LEU A 198 10.16 2.81 -11.24
C LEU A 198 9.83 1.33 -10.97
N PHE A 199 9.66 0.93 -9.72
CA PHE A 199 9.35 -0.45 -9.34
C PHE A 199 7.85 -0.69 -9.12
N ALA A 200 7.11 0.29 -8.61
CA ALA A 200 5.68 0.13 -8.34
C ALA A 200 4.85 0.12 -9.63
N LEU A 201 5.17 0.97 -10.61
CA LEU A 201 4.40 1.13 -11.82
C LEU A 201 4.34 -0.14 -12.69
N PRO A 202 5.47 -0.84 -12.99
CA PRO A 202 5.44 -2.07 -13.76
C PRO A 202 4.55 -3.16 -13.14
N GLY A 203 4.63 -3.32 -11.81
CA GLY A 203 3.78 -4.28 -11.12
C GLY A 203 2.30 -3.90 -11.15
N CYS A 204 1.95 -2.63 -10.93
CA CYS A 204 0.57 -2.15 -11.08
C CYS A 204 0.05 -2.37 -12.52
N PHE A 205 0.88 -2.11 -13.52
CA PHE A 205 0.53 -2.34 -14.94
C PHE A 205 0.27 -3.82 -15.22
N LEU A 206 1.12 -4.71 -14.68
CA LEU A 206 0.94 -6.15 -14.82
C LEU A 206 -0.39 -6.59 -14.18
N LEU A 207 -0.73 -6.11 -12.96
CA LEU A 207 -2.01 -6.42 -12.31
C LEU A 207 -3.21 -5.95 -13.14
N LEU A 208 -3.13 -4.77 -13.76
CA LEU A 208 -4.20 -4.25 -14.61
C LEU A 208 -4.35 -5.08 -15.90
N SER A 209 -3.28 -5.62 -16.45
CA SER A 209 -3.31 -6.40 -17.70
C SER A 209 -4.02 -7.76 -17.56
N ILE A 210 -3.97 -8.38 -16.36
CA ILE A 210 -4.52 -9.71 -16.09
C ILE A 210 -5.91 -9.70 -15.44
N THR A 211 -6.58 -8.54 -15.41
CA THR A 211 -7.92 -8.38 -14.80
C THR A 211 -9.00 -9.29 -15.40
N LYS A 212 -8.90 -9.63 -16.70
CA LYS A 212 -9.81 -10.55 -17.36
C LYS A 212 -9.64 -11.97 -16.81
N ASP A 213 -8.39 -12.41 -16.66
CA ASP A 213 -8.08 -13.74 -16.15
C ASP A 213 -8.52 -13.87 -14.69
N MET A 214 -8.36 -12.81 -13.88
CA MET A 214 -8.89 -12.75 -12.52
C MET A 214 -10.41 -12.88 -12.47
N ASN A 215 -11.15 -12.32 -13.43
CA ASN A 215 -12.60 -12.47 -13.49
C ASN A 215 -13.01 -13.91 -13.82
N LEU A 216 -12.33 -14.54 -14.78
CA LEU A 216 -12.57 -15.93 -15.12
C LEU A 216 -12.21 -16.87 -13.98
N PHE A 217 -11.09 -16.58 -13.28
CA PHE A 217 -10.67 -17.31 -12.09
C PHE A 217 -11.72 -17.24 -10.97
N GLY A 218 -12.44 -16.13 -10.85
CA GLY A 218 -13.56 -15.99 -9.91
C GLY A 218 -14.69 -17.01 -10.09
N LEU A 219 -14.83 -17.63 -11.27
CA LEU A 219 -15.83 -18.66 -11.58
C LEU A 219 -15.43 -20.08 -11.12
N GLY A 220 -14.17 -20.27 -10.69
CA GLY A 220 -13.60 -21.55 -10.29
C GLY A 220 -12.37 -21.91 -11.12
N ASP A 221 -11.44 -22.66 -10.53
CA ASP A 221 -10.14 -22.98 -11.12
C ASP A 221 -10.28 -23.85 -12.38
N ASP A 222 -11.17 -24.87 -12.34
CA ASP A 222 -11.44 -25.77 -13.45
C ASP A 222 -12.13 -25.03 -14.60
N VAL A 223 -13.09 -24.16 -14.28
CA VAL A 223 -13.80 -23.33 -15.26
C VAL A 223 -12.84 -22.34 -15.93
N ALA A 224 -12.01 -21.66 -15.16
CA ALA A 224 -11.01 -20.74 -15.69
C ALA A 224 -10.03 -21.45 -16.62
N SER A 225 -9.54 -22.62 -16.22
CA SER A 225 -8.63 -23.44 -17.03
C SER A 225 -9.27 -23.90 -18.34
N SER A 226 -10.53 -24.32 -18.33
CA SER A 226 -11.28 -24.73 -19.53
C SER A 226 -11.54 -23.55 -20.48
N LEU A 227 -11.58 -22.32 -19.97
CA LEU A 227 -11.68 -21.07 -20.73
C LEU A 227 -10.32 -20.52 -21.20
N GLY A 228 -9.24 -21.29 -21.02
CA GLY A 228 -7.90 -20.96 -21.51
C GLY A 228 -7.04 -20.13 -20.58
N VAL A 229 -7.45 -19.90 -19.32
CA VAL A 229 -6.64 -19.20 -18.33
C VAL A 229 -5.55 -20.12 -17.78
N ASN A 230 -4.31 -19.71 -17.88
CA ASN A 230 -3.21 -20.39 -17.19
C ASN A 230 -3.16 -19.91 -15.72
N VAL A 231 -3.96 -20.59 -14.86
CA VAL A 231 -4.11 -20.23 -13.44
C VAL A 231 -2.75 -20.12 -12.73
N ARG A 232 -1.83 -21.07 -12.94
CA ARG A 232 -0.50 -21.06 -12.32
C ARG A 232 0.35 -19.85 -12.73
N LYS A 233 0.24 -19.43 -14.01
CA LYS A 233 0.95 -18.25 -14.50
C LYS A 233 0.36 -16.98 -13.90
N MET A 234 -0.96 -16.86 -13.92
CA MET A 234 -1.70 -15.73 -13.34
C MET A 234 -1.37 -15.56 -11.84
N GLU A 235 -1.39 -16.65 -11.05
CA GLU A 235 -1.00 -16.61 -9.64
C GLU A 235 0.41 -16.05 -9.45
N LYS A 236 1.40 -16.57 -10.19
CA LYS A 236 2.79 -16.07 -10.12
C LYS A 236 2.90 -14.60 -10.49
N GLU A 237 2.17 -14.16 -11.53
CA GLU A 237 2.14 -12.76 -11.96
C GLU A 237 1.58 -11.86 -10.87
N ILE A 238 0.49 -12.27 -10.20
CA ILE A 238 -0.10 -11.51 -9.09
C ILE A 238 0.88 -11.43 -7.92
N TYR A 239 1.50 -12.54 -7.52
CA TYR A 239 2.46 -12.55 -6.41
C TYR A 239 3.69 -11.68 -6.71
N PHE A 240 4.26 -11.82 -7.91
CA PHE A 240 5.42 -11.04 -8.34
C PHE A 240 5.08 -9.54 -8.40
N ALA A 241 4.00 -9.19 -9.08
CA ALA A 241 3.57 -7.81 -9.24
C ALA A 241 3.25 -7.14 -7.88
N THR A 242 2.55 -7.86 -7.00
CA THR A 242 2.24 -7.36 -5.66
C THR A 242 3.48 -7.16 -4.81
N SER A 243 4.41 -8.12 -4.83
CA SER A 243 5.65 -8.03 -4.06
C SER A 243 6.53 -6.89 -4.54
N LEU A 244 6.67 -6.76 -5.85
CA LEU A 244 7.45 -5.70 -6.48
C LEU A 244 6.87 -4.33 -6.12
N SER A 245 5.56 -4.14 -6.36
CA SER A 245 4.91 -2.84 -6.18
C SER A 245 4.76 -2.46 -4.70
N ALA A 246 4.19 -3.35 -3.88
CA ALA A 246 4.02 -3.07 -2.45
C ALA A 246 5.36 -3.00 -1.72
N GLY A 247 6.32 -3.87 -2.06
CA GLY A 247 7.67 -3.84 -1.51
C GLY A 247 8.40 -2.53 -1.80
N ALA A 248 8.29 -2.00 -3.03
CA ALA A 248 8.87 -0.71 -3.40
C ALA A 248 8.29 0.45 -2.59
N VAL A 249 6.97 0.46 -2.38
CA VAL A 249 6.32 1.50 -1.57
C VAL A 249 6.74 1.36 -0.11
N ILE A 250 6.60 0.17 0.49
CA ILE A 250 6.92 -0.07 1.91
C ILE A 250 8.38 0.24 2.22
N SER A 251 9.30 -0.02 1.31
CA SER A 251 10.72 0.24 1.52
C SER A 251 11.07 1.72 1.72
N VAL A 252 10.22 2.62 1.26
CA VAL A 252 10.38 4.08 1.40
C VAL A 252 9.48 4.63 2.52
N THR A 253 8.21 4.21 2.55
CA THR A 253 7.20 4.78 3.45
C THR A 253 7.11 4.06 4.79
N GLY A 254 7.77 2.90 4.95
CA GLY A 254 7.44 1.99 6.02
C GLY A 254 6.04 1.35 5.83
N PRO A 255 5.58 0.55 6.79
CA PRO A 255 4.31 -0.14 6.72
C PRO A 255 3.11 0.80 6.91
N ILE A 256 2.26 0.94 5.88
CA ILE A 256 0.99 1.68 5.95
C ILE A 256 -0.15 0.68 5.76
N GLY A 257 -0.82 0.34 6.85
CA GLY A 257 -1.86 -0.70 6.86
C GLY A 257 -3.22 -0.26 6.34
N PHE A 258 -4.10 -1.25 6.18
CA PHE A 258 -5.53 -1.12 5.90
C PHE A 258 -5.93 -0.55 4.52
N VAL A 259 -5.14 0.26 3.84
CA VAL A 259 -5.50 0.83 2.53
C VAL A 259 -5.88 -0.27 1.53
N GLY A 260 -5.02 -1.28 1.39
CA GLY A 260 -5.27 -2.43 0.50
C GLY A 260 -6.39 -3.37 0.96
N LEU A 261 -6.90 -3.23 2.18
CA LEU A 261 -8.04 -3.99 2.68
C LEU A 261 -9.36 -3.25 2.45
N ILE A 262 -9.43 -1.99 2.89
CA ILE A 262 -10.66 -1.20 2.94
C ILE A 262 -11.09 -0.79 1.53
N ILE A 263 -10.18 -0.24 0.75
CA ILE A 263 -10.51 0.40 -0.52
C ILE A 263 -11.15 -0.57 -1.52
N PRO A 264 -10.56 -1.73 -1.82
CA PRO A 264 -11.20 -2.69 -2.72
C PRO A 264 -12.51 -3.24 -2.16
N HIS A 265 -12.61 -3.39 -0.84
CA HIS A 265 -13.81 -3.88 -0.19
C HIS A 265 -14.99 -2.90 -0.40
N ILE A 266 -14.79 -1.62 -0.12
CA ILE A 266 -15.79 -0.57 -0.37
C ILE A 266 -16.21 -0.57 -1.84
N LEU A 267 -15.25 -0.62 -2.76
CA LEU A 267 -15.55 -0.60 -4.19
C LEU A 267 -16.35 -1.82 -4.64
N ARG A 268 -16.05 -3.02 -4.11
CA ARG A 268 -16.82 -4.22 -4.42
C ARG A 268 -18.27 -4.12 -3.92
N MET A 269 -18.50 -3.50 -2.76
CA MET A 269 -19.85 -3.23 -2.26
C MET A 269 -20.62 -2.27 -3.15
N MET A 270 -19.96 -1.26 -3.75
CA MET A 270 -20.59 -0.21 -4.55
C MET A 270 -20.71 -0.55 -6.04
N LEU A 271 -19.67 -1.14 -6.62
CA LEU A 271 -19.53 -1.32 -8.07
C LEU A 271 -19.68 -2.78 -8.53
N GLY A 272 -19.68 -3.73 -7.58
CA GLY A 272 -19.70 -5.17 -7.87
C GLY A 272 -18.31 -5.78 -7.94
N VAL A 273 -18.18 -6.96 -8.58
CA VAL A 273 -16.96 -7.81 -8.49
C VAL A 273 -16.08 -7.81 -9.74
N ASP A 274 -16.42 -7.05 -10.78
CA ASP A 274 -15.65 -7.02 -12.03
C ASP A 274 -14.28 -6.35 -11.83
N ASN A 275 -13.21 -7.14 -11.86
CA ASN A 275 -11.85 -6.67 -11.61
C ASN A 275 -11.36 -5.64 -12.64
N ARG A 276 -11.94 -5.59 -13.85
CA ARG A 276 -11.63 -4.54 -14.85
C ARG A 276 -12.09 -3.15 -14.40
N ILE A 277 -13.05 -3.10 -13.48
CA ILE A 277 -13.55 -1.86 -12.86
C ILE A 277 -12.85 -1.66 -11.51
N ILE A 278 -12.79 -2.71 -10.71
CA ILE A 278 -12.31 -2.63 -9.32
C ILE A 278 -10.84 -2.22 -9.25
N LEU A 279 -9.94 -2.80 -10.05
CA LEU A 279 -8.52 -2.47 -9.94
C LEU A 279 -8.20 -1.00 -10.28
N PRO A 280 -8.64 -0.43 -11.43
CA PRO A 280 -8.38 0.99 -11.72
C PRO A 280 -9.07 1.93 -10.72
N CYS A 281 -10.31 1.62 -10.32
CA CYS A 281 -11.02 2.42 -9.31
C CYS A 281 -10.34 2.32 -7.94
N SER A 282 -9.75 1.16 -7.59
CA SER A 282 -8.97 1.00 -6.37
C SER A 282 -7.75 1.91 -6.34
N PHE A 283 -7.05 2.05 -7.47
CA PHE A 283 -5.94 3.00 -7.55
C PHE A 283 -6.39 4.42 -7.22
N LEU A 284 -7.42 4.91 -7.88
CA LEU A 284 -7.90 6.30 -7.70
C LEU A 284 -8.43 6.55 -6.28
N LEU A 285 -9.25 5.64 -5.76
CA LEU A 285 -9.80 5.80 -4.42
C LEU A 285 -8.72 5.64 -3.34
N GLY A 286 -7.78 4.69 -3.53
CA GLY A 286 -6.64 4.49 -2.63
C GLY A 286 -5.70 5.69 -2.60
N ALA A 287 -5.41 6.26 -3.77
CA ALA A 287 -4.65 7.50 -3.91
C ALA A 287 -5.33 8.66 -3.16
N SER A 288 -6.63 8.85 -3.38
CA SER A 288 -7.43 9.88 -2.68
C SER A 288 -7.42 9.68 -1.17
N PHE A 289 -7.69 8.45 -0.73
CA PHE A 289 -7.76 8.11 0.69
C PHE A 289 -6.45 8.36 1.42
N LEU A 290 -5.32 7.89 0.87
CA LEU A 290 -4.04 8.06 1.55
C LEU A 290 -3.57 9.52 1.51
N THR A 291 -3.84 10.26 0.43
CA THR A 291 -3.55 11.70 0.34
C THR A 291 -4.32 12.49 1.40
N LEU A 292 -5.61 12.18 1.60
CA LEU A 292 -6.42 12.83 2.65
C LEU A 292 -5.98 12.40 4.05
N ALA A 293 -5.68 11.10 4.26
CA ALA A 293 -5.19 10.61 5.54
C ALA A 293 -3.86 11.27 5.93
N ASP A 294 -2.94 11.49 4.98
CA ASP A 294 -1.71 12.21 5.19
C ASP A 294 -1.97 13.69 5.51
N THR A 295 -2.95 14.32 4.85
CA THR A 295 -3.33 15.70 5.16
C THR A 295 -3.82 15.82 6.60
N VAL A 296 -4.70 14.92 7.02
CA VAL A 296 -5.17 14.85 8.42
C VAL A 296 -4.00 14.61 9.38
N SER A 297 -3.08 13.70 9.05
CA SER A 297 -1.92 13.38 9.89
C SER A 297 -1.03 14.60 10.18
N ARG A 298 -0.89 15.51 9.21
CA ARG A 298 -0.08 16.73 9.30
C ARG A 298 -0.77 17.90 10.01
N THR A 299 -2.11 17.92 9.94
CA THR A 299 -2.87 19.11 10.39
C THR A 299 -3.57 18.91 11.73
N LEU A 300 -3.81 17.66 12.15
CA LEU A 300 -4.65 17.35 13.32
C LEU A 300 -4.09 17.88 14.65
N ILE A 301 -2.77 17.74 14.87
CA ILE A 301 -2.10 18.16 16.12
C ILE A 301 -0.86 19.04 15.82
N SER A 302 -1.02 19.95 14.86
CA SER A 302 0.07 20.88 14.49
C SER A 302 0.67 21.56 15.72
N PRO A 303 2.04 21.70 15.84
CA PRO A 303 3.06 21.41 14.82
C PRO A 303 3.58 19.96 14.82
N VAL A 304 3.04 19.06 15.62
CA VAL A 304 3.45 17.65 15.67
C VAL A 304 2.74 16.87 14.60
N GLU A 305 3.51 16.21 13.73
CA GLU A 305 2.95 15.33 12.69
C GLU A 305 2.76 13.91 13.22
N ILE A 306 1.54 13.37 13.06
CA ILE A 306 1.23 11.99 13.41
C ILE A 306 1.64 11.11 12.22
N PRO A 307 2.34 9.97 12.40
CA PRO A 307 2.59 9.03 11.32
C PRO A 307 1.28 8.58 10.63
N VAL A 308 1.22 8.65 9.30
CA VAL A 308 0.00 8.37 8.53
C VAL A 308 -0.50 6.93 8.73
N GLY A 309 0.40 6.00 9.02
CA GLY A 309 0.04 4.61 9.31
C GLY A 309 -0.85 4.46 10.56
N ILE A 310 -0.71 5.35 11.55
CA ILE A 310 -1.59 5.38 12.73
C ILE A 310 -3.01 5.80 12.31
N ILE A 311 -3.13 6.83 11.48
CA ILE A 311 -4.43 7.31 10.97
C ILE A 311 -5.14 6.23 10.16
N THR A 312 -4.42 5.60 9.21
CA THR A 312 -5.00 4.54 8.39
C THR A 312 -5.38 3.31 9.18
N ALA A 313 -4.58 2.93 10.20
CA ALA A 313 -4.88 1.80 11.09
C ALA A 313 -6.11 2.09 11.96
N SER A 314 -6.23 3.30 12.49
CA SER A 314 -7.40 3.70 13.30
C SER A 314 -8.69 3.68 12.48
N ILE A 315 -8.68 4.30 11.28
CA ILE A 315 -9.84 4.29 10.38
C ILE A 315 -10.18 2.85 9.98
N GLY A 316 -9.15 2.04 9.67
CA GLY A 316 -9.33 0.67 9.20
C GLY A 316 -9.89 -0.25 10.26
N GLY A 317 -9.38 -0.18 11.47
CA GLY A 317 -9.87 -0.95 12.60
C GLY A 317 -11.35 -0.65 12.89
N LEU A 318 -11.71 0.64 12.96
CA LEU A 318 -13.09 1.07 13.18
C LEU A 318 -14.02 0.64 12.04
N PHE A 319 -13.59 0.74 10.78
CA PHE A 319 -14.36 0.30 9.62
C PHE A 319 -14.68 -1.20 9.68
N PHE A 320 -13.69 -2.06 9.96
CA PHE A 320 -13.93 -3.50 10.04
C PHE A 320 -14.74 -3.90 11.25
N LEU A 321 -14.58 -3.24 12.39
CA LEU A 321 -15.45 -3.45 13.57
C LEU A 321 -16.90 -3.09 13.24
N TRP A 322 -17.13 -1.96 12.60
CA TRP A 322 -18.47 -1.56 12.15
C TRP A 322 -19.07 -2.60 11.18
N LEU A 323 -18.28 -3.09 10.22
CA LEU A 323 -18.71 -4.10 9.27
C LEU A 323 -19.14 -5.40 9.96
N LEU A 324 -18.35 -5.88 10.92
CA LEU A 324 -18.65 -7.10 11.70
C LEU A 324 -19.94 -6.97 12.50
N ILE A 325 -20.16 -5.81 13.13
CA ILE A 325 -21.39 -5.56 13.89
C ILE A 325 -22.61 -5.55 12.99
N ARG A 326 -22.49 -4.95 11.80
CA ARG A 326 -23.59 -4.88 10.83
C ARG A 326 -23.96 -6.25 10.26
N THR A 327 -22.96 -7.04 9.87
CA THR A 327 -23.18 -8.38 9.28
C THR A 327 -23.83 -9.35 10.30
N LYS A 328 -23.54 -9.20 11.59
CA LYS A 328 -24.18 -10.01 12.63
C LYS A 328 -25.70 -9.82 12.70
N LYS A 329 -26.21 -8.64 12.33
CA LYS A 329 -27.66 -8.37 12.30
C LYS A 329 -28.37 -9.05 11.11
N GLU A 330 -27.66 -9.35 10.02
CA GLU A 330 -28.24 -9.99 8.83
C GLU A 330 -28.28 -11.53 8.94
N VAL A 331 -27.49 -12.12 9.86
CA VAL A 331 -27.45 -13.59 10.10
C VAL A 331 -28.47 -14.04 11.15
N ILE A 332 -29.12 -13.13 11.87
CA ILE A 332 -30.09 -13.42 12.95
C ILE A 332 -31.54 -13.26 12.45
N VAL A 333 -31.76 -12.97 11.19
CA VAL A 333 -33.06 -12.96 10.50
C VAL A 333 -33.10 -14.10 9.50
#